data_4e9bf7624f638e07af23eb7f9b8ce69f
#
_entry.id   4e9bf7624f638e07af23eb7f9b8ce69f
#
_cell.length_a   1.000
_cell.length_b   1.000
_cell.length_c   1.000
_cell.angle_alpha   90.00
_cell.angle_beta   90.00
_cell.angle_gamma   90.00
#
_symmetry.space_group_name_H-M   'P 1'
#
loop_
_entity.id
_entity.type
_entity.pdbx_description
1 polymer ?
#
loop_
_entity_poly.entity_id
_entity_poly.type
_entity_poly.pdbx_seq_one_letter_code
_entity_poly.pdbx_strand_id
1 'polypeptide(L)'
;TGDRIQIDQLSANAGSGTVTGQGFISLAASRGYPAEIALTLDNARLANSDDLRVAASGNVRLIKAAGQSPVLTGTVRLPETRYRIVRQGAADVPVLTGVRFKPPRGRPRVTGDAPAPTDAGFGDVALDLNIVAPNELFVSGVGRESAWRANLRVTGTSSAPRIAGDISLVRGTLGFAGRSFNLEEGRIRFPGGGTDDARITIVAQEDIEDVTVTVNVTGSATDPRITFSSTPGLPQDRVAFDGAERAVGACGSHSQLHHAQNGGRDVRCPRRR
;
A
#
# COMPACT_ATOMS: atom_id res chain seq x y z
N THR A 1 -21.78 24.99 -34.34
CA THR A 1 -22.27 25.74 -33.17
C THR A 1 -21.27 25.55 -32.03
N GLY A 2 -20.40 26.54 -31.82
CA GLY A 2 -19.06 26.51 -31.28
C GLY A 2 -18.86 26.45 -29.75
N ASP A 3 -19.79 25.92 -28.94
CA ASP A 3 -19.63 25.91 -27.48
C ASP A 3 -19.21 24.53 -26.89
N ARG A 4 -18.72 23.64 -27.75
CA ARG A 4 -18.41 22.27 -27.33
C ARG A 4 -17.18 21.75 -28.03
N ILE A 5 -16.24 21.20 -27.30
CA ILE A 5 -15.16 20.38 -27.82
C ILE A 5 -15.65 18.92 -27.80
N GLN A 6 -15.72 18.33 -28.97
CA GLN A 6 -16.02 16.91 -29.14
C GLN A 6 -14.71 16.14 -29.21
N ILE A 7 -14.60 15.08 -28.43
CA ILE A 7 -13.48 14.14 -28.44
C ILE A 7 -14.01 12.85 -29.04
N ASP A 8 -13.81 12.68 -30.34
CA ASP A 8 -14.31 11.51 -31.06
C ASP A 8 -13.48 10.26 -30.73
N GLN A 9 -12.18 10.46 -30.58
CA GLN A 9 -11.26 9.39 -30.21
C GLN A 9 -10.06 9.95 -29.46
N LEU A 10 -9.87 9.45 -28.26
CA LEU A 10 -8.66 9.60 -27.47
C LEU A 10 -7.96 8.24 -27.45
N SER A 11 -6.68 8.20 -27.74
CA SER A 11 -5.85 7.01 -27.59
C SER A 11 -4.52 7.41 -27.01
N ALA A 12 -4.14 6.72 -25.92
CA ALA A 12 -2.86 6.93 -25.25
C ALA A 12 -2.24 5.59 -24.86
N ASN A 13 -0.93 5.51 -24.95
CA ASN A 13 -0.18 4.36 -24.45
C ASN A 13 0.14 4.57 -22.97
N ALA A 14 -0.20 3.60 -22.14
CA ALA A 14 0.06 3.59 -20.71
C ALA A 14 0.95 2.37 -20.35
N GLY A 15 2.25 2.53 -20.55
CA GLY A 15 3.22 1.44 -20.44
C GLY A 15 3.06 0.41 -21.55
N SER A 16 2.73 -0.83 -21.20
CA SER A 16 2.44 -1.90 -22.17
C SER A 16 0.97 -1.98 -22.58
N GLY A 17 0.11 -1.22 -21.91
CA GLY A 17 -1.33 -1.17 -22.19
C GLY A 17 -1.75 0.12 -22.87
N THR A 18 -3.04 0.22 -23.12
CA THR A 18 -3.65 1.35 -23.82
C THR A 18 -4.82 1.93 -23.03
N VAL A 19 -5.02 3.23 -23.19
CA VAL A 19 -6.20 3.94 -22.72
C VAL A 19 -6.89 4.53 -23.93
N THR A 20 -8.12 4.16 -24.15
CA THR A 20 -8.95 4.74 -25.18
C THR A 20 -10.12 5.50 -24.57
N GLY A 21 -10.63 6.49 -25.26
CA GLY A 21 -11.73 7.26 -24.73
C GLY A 21 -12.43 8.10 -25.78
N GLN A 22 -13.60 8.59 -25.38
CA GLN A 22 -14.42 9.50 -26.16
C GLN A 22 -15.23 10.38 -25.20
N GLY A 23 -15.69 11.51 -25.69
CA GLY A 23 -16.49 12.38 -24.84
C GLY A 23 -16.66 13.77 -25.38
N PHE A 24 -17.05 14.67 -24.50
CA PHE A 24 -17.14 16.07 -24.84
C PHE A 24 -16.88 16.97 -23.62
N ILE A 25 -16.50 18.20 -23.91
CA ILE A 25 -16.38 19.28 -22.93
C ILE A 25 -17.12 20.48 -23.48
N SER A 26 -18.10 21.02 -22.75
CA SER A 26 -18.77 22.25 -23.09
C SER A 26 -17.94 23.45 -22.65
N LEU A 27 -17.78 24.43 -23.53
CA LEU A 27 -17.04 25.66 -23.25
C LEU A 27 -17.91 26.74 -22.56
N ALA A 28 -19.13 26.38 -22.18
CA ALA A 28 -20.06 27.31 -21.54
C ALA A 28 -19.60 27.62 -20.09
N ALA A 29 -18.82 28.67 -19.91
CA ALA A 29 -18.32 29.17 -18.64
C ALA A 29 -19.45 29.44 -17.64
N SER A 30 -20.57 29.99 -18.09
CA SER A 30 -21.76 30.25 -17.28
C SER A 30 -22.41 28.99 -16.68
N ARG A 31 -22.11 27.82 -17.24
CA ARG A 31 -22.59 26.52 -16.78
C ARG A 31 -21.51 25.72 -16.06
N GLY A 32 -20.32 26.28 -15.83
CA GLY A 32 -19.21 25.63 -15.13
C GLY A 32 -18.56 24.50 -15.92
N TYR A 33 -18.52 24.60 -17.24
CA TYR A 33 -17.86 23.64 -18.16
C TYR A 33 -18.34 22.19 -18.01
N PRO A 34 -19.60 21.89 -18.32
CA PRO A 34 -20.09 20.50 -18.29
C PRO A 34 -19.27 19.60 -19.22
N ALA A 35 -18.97 18.40 -18.76
CA ALA A 35 -18.16 17.46 -19.49
C ALA A 35 -18.62 16.00 -19.24
N GLU A 36 -18.44 15.17 -20.23
CA GLU A 36 -18.59 13.72 -20.10
C GLU A 36 -17.46 13.07 -20.89
N ILE A 37 -16.69 12.24 -20.21
CA ILE A 37 -15.55 11.51 -20.79
C ILE A 37 -15.68 10.05 -20.36
N ALA A 38 -15.78 9.15 -21.32
CA ALA A 38 -15.73 7.72 -21.11
C ALA A 38 -14.35 7.22 -21.51
N LEU A 39 -13.71 6.48 -20.59
CA LEU A 39 -12.39 5.90 -20.78
C LEU A 39 -12.48 4.38 -20.66
N THR A 40 -11.82 3.69 -21.56
CA THR A 40 -11.59 2.25 -21.50
C THR A 40 -10.09 2.01 -21.28
N LEU A 41 -9.79 1.29 -20.24
CA LEU A 41 -8.44 0.88 -19.86
C LEU A 41 -8.22 -0.56 -20.33
N ASP A 42 -7.16 -0.82 -21.05
CA ASP A 42 -6.74 -2.15 -21.41
C ASP A 42 -5.30 -2.37 -20.96
N ASN A 43 -5.14 -3.09 -19.86
CA ASN A 43 -3.86 -3.35 -19.20
C ASN A 43 -3.00 -2.08 -19.02
N ALA A 44 -3.67 -0.96 -18.78
CA ALA A 44 -3.05 0.35 -18.64
C ALA A 44 -2.22 0.42 -17.37
N ARG A 45 -0.94 0.74 -17.49
CA ARG A 45 -0.03 0.85 -16.36
C ARG A 45 -0.24 2.18 -15.66
N LEU A 46 -0.89 2.15 -14.48
CA LEU A 46 -1.20 3.34 -13.68
C LEU A 46 -0.05 3.76 -12.78
N ALA A 47 0.74 2.81 -12.31
CA ALA A 47 1.93 3.06 -11.52
C ALA A 47 3.06 2.11 -11.92
N ASN A 48 4.28 2.63 -11.93
CA ASN A 48 5.47 1.85 -12.22
C ASN A 48 6.67 2.44 -11.46
N SER A 49 6.76 2.10 -10.19
CA SER A 49 7.92 2.37 -9.35
C SER A 49 8.56 1.06 -8.90
N ASP A 50 9.70 1.14 -8.24
CA ASP A 50 10.39 -0.05 -7.73
C ASP A 50 9.55 -0.79 -6.68
N ASP A 51 8.69 -0.06 -5.96
CA ASP A 51 7.89 -0.57 -4.85
C ASP A 51 6.45 -0.89 -5.25
N LEU A 52 5.92 -0.24 -6.29
CA LEU A 52 4.53 -0.37 -6.69
C LEU A 52 4.38 -0.44 -8.21
N ARG A 53 3.85 -1.57 -8.69
CA ARG A 53 3.43 -1.75 -10.08
C ARG A 53 1.96 -2.06 -10.11
N VAL A 54 1.20 -1.22 -10.83
CA VAL A 54 -0.25 -1.38 -10.97
C VAL A 54 -0.61 -1.29 -12.44
N ALA A 55 -1.22 -2.34 -12.93
CA ALA A 55 -1.93 -2.34 -14.21
C ALA A 55 -3.43 -2.36 -13.95
N ALA A 56 -4.20 -1.76 -14.83
CA ALA A 56 -5.64 -1.69 -14.72
C ALA A 56 -6.33 -1.91 -16.05
N SER A 57 -7.45 -2.61 -16.01
CA SER A 57 -8.36 -2.79 -17.14
C SER A 57 -9.78 -2.48 -16.68
N GLY A 58 -10.61 -1.95 -17.56
CA GLY A 58 -11.98 -1.65 -17.24
C GLY A 58 -12.50 -0.36 -17.87
N ASN A 59 -13.67 0.06 -17.42
CA ASN A 59 -14.33 1.24 -17.95
C ASN A 59 -14.54 2.25 -16.83
N VAL A 60 -14.16 3.48 -17.10
CA VAL A 60 -14.31 4.61 -16.18
C VAL A 60 -14.98 5.76 -16.90
N ARG A 61 -15.93 6.42 -16.26
CA ARG A 61 -16.64 7.56 -16.80
C ARG A 61 -16.55 8.73 -15.84
N LEU A 62 -16.09 9.86 -16.37
CA LEU A 62 -16.10 11.15 -15.69
C LEU A 62 -17.27 11.97 -16.22
N ILE A 63 -18.17 12.37 -15.32
CA ILE A 63 -19.33 13.18 -15.64
C ILE A 63 -19.27 14.45 -14.80
N LYS A 64 -19.34 15.59 -15.44
CA LYS A 64 -19.50 16.88 -14.79
C LYS A 64 -20.76 17.56 -15.31
N ALA A 65 -21.80 17.57 -14.50
CA ALA A 65 -23.01 18.33 -14.81
C ALA A 65 -22.82 19.84 -14.57
N ALA A 66 -23.70 20.63 -15.16
CA ALA A 66 -23.66 22.08 -15.00
C ALA A 66 -23.77 22.49 -13.53
N GLY A 67 -22.80 23.26 -13.04
CA GLY A 67 -22.80 23.76 -11.66
C GLY A 67 -22.59 22.70 -10.57
N GLN A 68 -22.25 21.46 -10.93
CA GLN A 68 -21.99 20.38 -9.98
C GLN A 68 -20.52 19.95 -9.96
N SER A 69 -20.11 19.31 -8.89
CA SER A 69 -18.81 18.65 -8.81
C SER A 69 -18.74 17.48 -9.79
N PRO A 70 -17.59 17.21 -10.39
CA PRO A 70 -17.43 16.05 -11.26
C PRO A 70 -17.58 14.75 -10.48
N VAL A 71 -18.11 13.72 -11.15
CA VAL A 71 -18.29 12.38 -10.59
C VAL A 71 -17.51 11.39 -11.45
N LEU A 72 -16.67 10.58 -10.82
CA LEU A 72 -15.91 9.51 -11.45
C LEU A 72 -16.55 8.18 -11.07
N THR A 73 -17.09 7.47 -12.07
CA THR A 73 -17.74 6.18 -11.87
C THR A 73 -17.11 5.10 -12.72
N GLY A 74 -17.24 3.85 -12.31
CA GLY A 74 -16.80 2.76 -13.15
C GLY A 74 -16.37 1.50 -12.41
N THR A 75 -15.90 0.53 -13.19
CA THR A 75 -15.32 -0.70 -12.67
C THR A 75 -13.91 -0.84 -13.20
N VAL A 76 -12.98 -1.03 -12.28
CA VAL A 76 -11.56 -1.20 -12.55
C VAL A 76 -11.15 -2.59 -12.06
N ARG A 77 -10.64 -3.39 -12.98
CA ARG A 77 -10.00 -4.66 -12.67
C ARG A 77 -8.50 -4.46 -12.64
N LEU A 78 -7.86 -4.99 -11.62
CA LEU A 78 -6.42 -4.99 -11.47
C LEU A 78 -5.88 -6.39 -11.86
N PRO A 79 -5.46 -6.60 -13.12
CA PRO A 79 -5.01 -7.91 -13.61
C PRO A 79 -3.70 -8.34 -12.94
N GLU A 80 -2.80 -7.40 -12.69
CA GLU A 80 -1.55 -7.68 -12.01
C GLU A 80 -1.10 -6.45 -11.22
N THR A 81 -1.10 -6.60 -9.90
CA THR A 81 -0.60 -5.56 -9.00
C THR A 81 0.48 -6.15 -8.13
N ARG A 82 1.65 -5.52 -8.13
CA ARG A 82 2.78 -5.92 -7.28
C ARG A 82 3.15 -4.79 -6.35
N TYR A 83 3.11 -5.08 -5.07
CA TYR A 83 3.57 -4.18 -4.02
C TYR A 83 4.74 -4.80 -3.28
N ARG A 84 5.85 -4.05 -3.20
CA ARG A 84 7.03 -4.46 -2.45
C ARG A 84 7.10 -3.67 -1.16
N ILE A 85 7.04 -4.36 -0.05
CA ILE A 85 7.30 -3.78 1.27
C ILE A 85 8.81 -3.58 1.40
N VAL A 86 9.25 -2.35 1.27
CA VAL A 86 10.63 -1.96 1.56
C VAL A 86 10.69 -1.72 3.07
N ARG A 87 11.58 -2.44 3.78
CA ARG A 87 11.92 -1.99 5.13
C ARG A 87 12.52 -0.61 4.97
N GLN A 88 11.88 0.40 5.48
CA GLN A 88 12.56 1.65 5.79
C GLN A 88 13.57 1.28 6.89
N GLY A 89 14.70 0.74 6.43
CA GLY A 89 15.83 0.47 7.28
C GLY A 89 16.28 1.78 7.86
N ALA A 90 16.74 1.77 9.08
CA ALA A 90 17.29 2.86 9.85
C ALA A 90 18.61 3.47 9.24
N ALA A 91 18.55 3.78 7.98
CA ALA A 91 19.41 4.75 7.32
C ALA A 91 18.52 5.98 7.07
N ASP A 92 18.11 6.61 8.14
CA ASP A 92 17.80 8.03 8.12
C ASP A 92 19.12 8.69 7.67
N VAL A 93 19.22 8.93 6.36
CA VAL A 93 20.33 9.71 5.82
C VAL A 93 20.14 11.09 6.44
N PRO A 94 21.02 11.51 7.38
CA PRO A 94 20.82 12.76 8.06
C PRO A 94 20.78 13.85 6.98
N VAL A 95 19.71 14.62 6.96
CA VAL A 95 19.60 15.80 6.11
C VAL A 95 20.83 16.65 6.39
N LEU A 96 21.75 16.73 5.43
CA LEU A 96 22.95 17.53 5.53
C LEU A 96 22.52 18.99 5.60
N THR A 97 22.29 19.47 6.82
CA THR A 97 22.05 20.88 7.10
C THR A 97 23.34 21.63 6.81
N GLY A 98 23.32 22.48 5.78
CA GLY A 98 24.48 23.30 5.42
C GLY A 98 25.01 23.11 4.00
N VAL A 99 24.44 22.22 3.19
CA VAL A 99 24.80 22.11 1.77
C VAL A 99 24.26 23.32 1.01
N ARG A 100 25.12 24.25 0.68
CA ARG A 100 24.78 25.33 -0.26
C ARG A 100 25.03 24.81 -1.68
N PHE A 101 23.96 24.58 -2.42
CA PHE A 101 24.06 24.35 -3.86
C PHE A 101 24.61 25.62 -4.53
N LYS A 102 25.80 25.52 -5.10
CA LYS A 102 26.38 26.57 -5.91
C LYS A 102 25.79 26.45 -7.33
N PRO A 103 24.91 27.36 -7.77
CA PRO A 103 24.36 27.27 -9.11
C PRO A 103 25.47 27.31 -10.16
N PRO A 104 25.35 26.52 -11.25
CA PRO A 104 26.29 26.56 -12.34
C PRO A 104 26.33 27.97 -12.92
N ARG A 105 27.57 28.50 -13.15
CA ARG A 105 27.79 29.82 -13.73
C ARG A 105 27.16 29.86 -15.13
N GLY A 106 26.20 30.80 -15.35
CA GLY A 106 25.69 31.11 -16.68
C GLY A 106 24.21 30.80 -16.94
N ARG A 107 23.39 30.39 -15.95
CA ARG A 107 21.95 30.37 -16.11
C ARG A 107 21.32 31.58 -15.40
N PRO A 108 20.40 32.31 -16.08
CA PRO A 108 19.65 33.38 -15.42
C PRO A 108 18.93 32.80 -14.21
N ARG A 109 19.03 33.50 -13.10
CA ARG A 109 18.26 33.18 -11.90
C ARG A 109 16.79 33.40 -12.26
N VAL A 110 16.02 32.33 -12.43
CA VAL A 110 14.57 32.43 -12.42
C VAL A 110 14.21 32.70 -10.95
N THR A 111 14.25 33.99 -10.59
CA THR A 111 13.63 34.51 -9.37
C THR A 111 12.14 34.66 -9.69
N GLY A 112 11.45 33.56 -9.67
CA GLY A 112 10.02 33.51 -9.60
C GLY A 112 9.74 32.33 -8.69
N ASP A 113 9.15 32.61 -7.54
CA ASP A 113 8.32 31.60 -6.90
C ASP A 113 7.46 31.07 -8.05
N ALA A 114 7.73 29.84 -8.49
CA ALA A 114 6.75 29.17 -9.33
C ALA A 114 5.47 29.24 -8.50
N PRO A 115 4.41 29.88 -9.00
CA PRO A 115 3.16 29.88 -8.29
C PRO A 115 2.90 28.41 -8.00
N ALA A 116 2.65 28.10 -6.72
CA ALA A 116 2.15 26.78 -6.34
C ALA A 116 1.08 26.45 -7.38
N PRO A 117 1.07 25.23 -7.94
CA PRO A 117 0.06 24.91 -8.94
C PRO A 117 -1.27 25.32 -8.34
N THR A 118 -1.80 26.43 -8.84
CA THR A 118 -3.17 26.84 -8.54
C THR A 118 -3.97 25.61 -8.95
N ASP A 119 -4.75 25.08 -8.02
CA ASP A 119 -5.79 24.08 -8.28
C ASP A 119 -6.76 24.65 -9.34
N ALA A 120 -6.27 24.86 -10.54
CA ALA A 120 -7.07 25.04 -11.75
C ALA A 120 -7.63 23.67 -12.15
N GLY A 121 -7.86 22.86 -11.13
CA GLY A 121 -8.39 21.53 -11.24
C GLY A 121 -9.91 21.52 -11.20
N PHE A 122 -10.45 20.41 -11.52
CA PHE A 122 -11.88 20.11 -11.50
C PHE A 122 -12.53 20.21 -10.11
N GLY A 123 -11.82 20.72 -9.09
CA GLY A 123 -12.25 20.70 -7.71
C GLY A 123 -12.27 19.26 -7.16
N ASP A 124 -12.99 19.07 -6.09
CA ASP A 124 -13.14 17.76 -5.47
C ASP A 124 -14.02 16.86 -6.35
N VAL A 125 -13.49 15.70 -6.74
CA VAL A 125 -14.15 14.74 -7.62
C VAL A 125 -14.88 13.72 -6.75
N ALA A 126 -16.19 13.58 -6.92
CA ALA A 126 -16.94 12.51 -6.27
C ALA A 126 -16.59 11.16 -6.91
N LEU A 127 -16.44 10.14 -6.10
CA LEU A 127 -16.00 8.80 -6.49
C LEU A 127 -17.12 7.78 -6.29
N ASP A 128 -17.31 6.90 -7.28
CA ASP A 128 -18.08 5.66 -7.17
C ASP A 128 -17.45 4.60 -8.07
N LEU A 129 -16.40 3.97 -7.55
CA LEU A 129 -15.58 3.02 -8.28
C LEU A 129 -15.67 1.64 -7.63
N ASN A 130 -15.84 0.60 -8.46
CA ASN A 130 -15.64 -0.78 -8.06
C ASN A 130 -14.26 -1.25 -8.49
N ILE A 131 -13.47 -1.72 -7.55
CA ILE A 131 -12.11 -2.22 -7.79
C ILE A 131 -12.08 -3.71 -7.49
N VAL A 132 -11.69 -4.51 -8.47
CA VAL A 132 -11.64 -5.96 -8.36
C VAL A 132 -10.25 -6.46 -8.75
N ALA A 133 -9.62 -7.20 -7.85
CA ALA A 133 -8.39 -7.94 -8.10
C ALA A 133 -8.62 -9.41 -7.76
N PRO A 134 -8.94 -10.28 -8.73
CA PRO A 134 -9.47 -11.61 -8.42
C PRO A 134 -8.46 -12.57 -7.78
N ASN A 135 -7.16 -12.50 -8.08
CA ASN A 135 -6.10 -13.30 -7.45
C ASN A 135 -4.70 -12.75 -7.77
N GLU A 136 -4.60 -11.49 -8.13
CA GLU A 136 -3.43 -10.93 -8.82
C GLU A 136 -2.83 -9.74 -8.06
N LEU A 137 -3.15 -9.61 -6.78
CA LEU A 137 -2.51 -8.65 -5.90
C LEU A 137 -1.37 -9.34 -5.15
N PHE A 138 -0.14 -9.13 -5.61
CA PHE A 138 1.06 -9.72 -5.04
C PHE A 138 1.71 -8.73 -4.08
N VAL A 139 1.93 -9.18 -2.86
CA VAL A 139 2.68 -8.43 -1.84
C VAL A 139 3.97 -9.19 -1.58
N SER A 140 5.09 -8.53 -1.85
CA SER A 140 6.42 -9.08 -1.58
C SER A 140 7.14 -8.24 -0.53
N GLY A 141 7.96 -8.86 0.28
CA GLY A 141 8.78 -8.17 1.27
C GLY A 141 9.69 -9.13 2.00
N VAL A 142 10.94 -8.70 2.24
CA VAL A 142 11.92 -9.48 3.02
C VAL A 142 12.10 -10.92 2.51
N GLY A 143 12.08 -11.11 1.17
CA GLY A 143 12.25 -12.42 0.53
C GLY A 143 11.03 -13.33 0.61
N ARG A 144 9.85 -12.81 0.91
CA ARG A 144 8.57 -13.54 1.00
C ARG A 144 7.55 -12.94 0.06
N GLU A 145 6.65 -13.78 -0.42
CA GLU A 145 5.58 -13.38 -1.32
C GLU A 145 4.24 -13.91 -0.84
N SER A 146 3.23 -13.07 -0.99
CA SER A 146 1.84 -13.46 -0.74
C SER A 146 0.95 -12.95 -1.87
N ALA A 147 -0.06 -13.73 -2.20
CA ALA A 147 -1.06 -13.40 -3.21
C ALA A 147 -2.42 -13.17 -2.54
N TRP A 148 -3.08 -12.12 -2.94
CA TRP A 148 -4.35 -11.66 -2.37
C TRP A 148 -5.37 -11.41 -3.47
N ARG A 149 -6.62 -11.47 -3.12
CA ARG A 149 -7.75 -11.00 -3.92
C ARG A 149 -8.38 -9.79 -3.24
N ALA A 150 -8.88 -8.88 -4.03
CA ALA A 150 -9.58 -7.70 -3.51
C ALA A 150 -10.91 -7.49 -4.23
N ASN A 151 -11.90 -7.08 -3.46
CA ASN A 151 -13.18 -6.59 -3.98
C ASN A 151 -13.56 -5.37 -3.14
N LEU A 152 -13.35 -4.19 -3.71
CA LEU A 152 -13.46 -2.94 -3.00
C LEU A 152 -14.39 -1.99 -3.75
N ARG A 153 -15.19 -1.24 -3.01
CA ARG A 153 -15.93 -0.09 -3.51
C ARG A 153 -15.36 1.17 -2.89
N VAL A 154 -14.99 2.11 -3.75
CA VAL A 154 -14.45 3.42 -3.35
C VAL A 154 -15.51 4.46 -3.65
N THR A 155 -15.95 5.15 -2.61
CA THR A 155 -16.95 6.22 -2.65
C THR A 155 -16.40 7.49 -1.97
N GLY A 156 -17.20 8.53 -1.83
CA GLY A 156 -16.77 9.79 -1.23
C GLY A 156 -16.18 10.75 -2.25
N THR A 157 -15.12 11.45 -1.89
CA THR A 157 -14.45 12.41 -2.77
C THR A 157 -12.96 12.11 -2.92
N SER A 158 -12.32 12.72 -3.92
CA SER A 158 -10.87 12.55 -4.14
C SER A 158 -10.03 12.99 -2.95
N SER A 159 -10.51 13.96 -2.16
CA SER A 159 -9.86 14.44 -0.94
C SER A 159 -10.20 13.59 0.31
N ALA A 160 -11.37 12.94 0.32
CA ALA A 160 -11.85 12.12 1.42
C ALA A 160 -12.47 10.80 0.91
N PRO A 161 -11.67 9.88 0.39
CA PRO A 161 -12.17 8.61 -0.13
C PRO A 161 -12.66 7.71 1.02
N ARG A 162 -13.76 7.00 0.75
CA ARG A 162 -14.32 5.98 1.61
C ARG A 162 -14.22 4.63 0.93
N ILE A 163 -13.68 3.67 1.63
CA ILE A 163 -13.44 2.34 1.10
C ILE A 163 -14.31 1.32 1.84
N ALA A 164 -15.04 0.53 1.09
CA ALA A 164 -15.81 -0.60 1.59
C ALA A 164 -15.41 -1.87 0.85
N GLY A 165 -15.38 -3.01 1.55
CA GLY A 165 -15.09 -4.31 0.96
C GLY A 165 -14.01 -5.08 1.68
N ASP A 166 -13.47 -6.08 1.02
CA ASP A 166 -12.54 -7.03 1.62
C ASP A 166 -11.34 -7.29 0.70
N ILE A 167 -10.18 -7.45 1.32
CA ILE A 167 -8.98 -8.05 0.72
C ILE A 167 -8.76 -9.38 1.46
N SER A 168 -8.69 -10.49 0.72
CA SER A 168 -8.55 -11.82 1.28
C SER A 168 -7.30 -12.50 0.76
N LEU A 169 -6.62 -13.24 1.62
CA LEU A 169 -5.48 -14.05 1.27
C LEU A 169 -5.87 -15.17 0.29
N VAL A 170 -5.03 -15.41 -0.68
CA VAL A 170 -5.10 -16.58 -1.56
C VAL A 170 -4.06 -17.61 -1.13
N ARG A 171 -2.83 -17.15 -0.91
CA ARG A 171 -1.70 -17.95 -0.43
C ARG A 171 -0.52 -17.04 -0.10
N GLY A 172 0.39 -17.52 0.70
CA GLY A 172 1.65 -16.82 0.93
C GLY A 172 2.37 -17.23 2.19
N THR A 173 3.49 -16.58 2.41
CA THR A 173 4.31 -16.76 3.58
C THR A 173 4.64 -15.42 4.22
N LEU A 174 4.74 -15.40 5.54
CA LEU A 174 5.15 -14.26 6.34
C LEU A 174 6.55 -14.50 6.91
N GLY A 175 7.49 -13.60 6.66
CA GLY A 175 8.81 -13.64 7.32
C GLY A 175 8.75 -12.91 8.67
N PHE A 176 8.97 -13.61 9.75
CA PHE A 176 9.05 -13.05 11.10
C PHE A 176 10.21 -13.65 11.87
N ALA A 177 11.00 -12.81 12.54
CA ALA A 177 12.16 -13.24 13.35
C ALA A 177 13.13 -14.21 12.63
N GLY A 178 13.36 -14.02 11.32
CA GLY A 178 14.22 -14.87 10.50
C GLY A 178 13.61 -16.21 10.07
N ARG A 179 12.35 -16.47 10.44
CA ARG A 179 11.60 -17.68 10.08
C ARG A 179 10.50 -17.39 9.07
N SER A 180 9.98 -18.45 8.48
CA SER A 180 8.95 -18.41 7.44
C SER A 180 7.68 -19.08 7.91
N PHE A 181 6.66 -18.29 8.21
CA PHE A 181 5.35 -18.77 8.59
C PHE A 181 4.46 -18.90 7.36
N ASN A 182 3.74 -19.99 7.24
CA ASN A 182 2.70 -20.15 6.25
C ASN A 182 1.49 -19.34 6.67
N LEU A 183 0.96 -18.52 5.76
CA LEU A 183 -0.28 -17.77 5.99
C LEU A 183 -1.46 -18.71 5.77
N GLU A 184 -2.18 -19.03 6.85
CA GLU A 184 -3.37 -19.88 6.82
C GLU A 184 -4.65 -19.07 6.58
N GLU A 185 -4.73 -17.91 7.21
CA GLU A 185 -5.83 -16.97 7.02
C GLU A 185 -5.30 -15.54 6.88
N GLY A 186 -5.91 -14.77 6.00
CA GLY A 186 -5.64 -13.36 5.83
C GLY A 186 -6.87 -12.63 5.33
N ARG A 187 -7.32 -11.66 6.08
CA ARG A 187 -8.43 -10.78 5.70
C ARG A 187 -8.18 -9.36 6.16
N ILE A 188 -8.38 -8.42 5.26
CA ILE A 188 -8.40 -6.99 5.56
C ILE A 188 -9.79 -6.49 5.15
N ARG A 189 -10.58 -6.05 6.12
CA ARG A 189 -11.95 -5.57 5.90
C ARG A 189 -11.99 -4.06 6.02
N PHE A 190 -12.58 -3.42 5.04
CA PHE A 190 -12.88 -1.99 5.02
C PHE A 190 -14.38 -1.79 5.26
N PRO A 191 -14.78 -1.15 6.37
CA PRO A 191 -16.20 -1.04 6.74
C PRO A 191 -16.97 0.07 6.00
N GLY A 192 -16.32 0.86 5.15
CA GLY A 192 -16.95 1.99 4.44
C GLY A 192 -16.58 3.37 5.00
N GLY A 193 -15.61 3.40 5.89
CA GLY A 193 -14.98 4.61 6.41
C GLY A 193 -13.76 5.04 5.62
N GLY A 194 -12.88 5.81 6.26
CA GLY A 194 -11.57 6.18 5.71
C GLY A 194 -10.64 4.96 5.58
N THR A 195 -9.46 5.21 5.03
CA THR A 195 -8.42 4.16 4.88
C THR A 195 -7.94 3.63 6.22
N ASP A 196 -8.04 4.42 7.27
CA ASP A 196 -7.55 4.11 8.62
C ASP A 196 -8.47 3.15 9.38
N ASP A 197 -9.73 2.99 8.92
CA ASP A 197 -10.73 2.13 9.55
C ASP A 197 -10.57 0.64 9.20
N ALA A 198 -9.57 0.28 8.41
CA ALA A 198 -9.32 -1.09 7.99
C ALA A 198 -9.09 -2.01 9.19
N ARG A 199 -9.74 -3.18 9.19
CA ARG A 199 -9.58 -4.23 10.18
C ARG A 199 -8.82 -5.40 9.61
N ILE A 200 -7.79 -5.84 10.33
CA ILE A 200 -6.89 -6.90 9.92
C ILE A 200 -7.17 -8.14 10.75
N THR A 201 -7.21 -9.28 10.09
CA THR A 201 -7.15 -10.62 10.70
C THR A 201 -6.20 -11.45 9.86
N ILE A 202 -5.06 -11.84 10.43
CA ILE A 202 -4.08 -12.71 9.78
C ILE A 202 -3.68 -13.80 10.76
N VAL A 203 -3.67 -15.04 10.28
CA VAL A 203 -3.19 -16.21 11.01
C VAL A 203 -2.05 -16.81 10.21
N ALA A 204 -0.91 -16.97 10.85
CA ALA A 204 0.27 -17.59 10.25
C ALA A 204 0.79 -18.70 11.15
N GLN A 205 1.24 -19.81 10.57
CA GLN A 205 1.72 -20.98 11.29
C GLN A 205 3.07 -21.44 10.77
N GLU A 206 3.86 -21.99 11.67
CA GLU A 206 5.10 -22.70 11.36
C GLU A 206 5.27 -23.87 12.32
N ASP A 207 5.65 -25.02 11.78
CA ASP A 207 6.02 -26.19 12.55
C ASP A 207 7.52 -26.17 12.85
N ILE A 208 7.85 -26.18 14.15
CA ILE A 208 9.21 -26.13 14.66
C ILE A 208 9.43 -27.37 15.50
N GLU A 209 10.11 -28.38 14.93
CA GLU A 209 10.28 -29.69 15.58
C GLU A 209 8.90 -30.30 15.91
N ASP A 210 8.59 -30.50 17.19
CA ASP A 210 7.31 -31.05 17.65
C ASP A 210 6.29 -29.96 18.09
N VAL A 211 6.53 -28.69 17.76
CA VAL A 211 5.71 -27.57 18.20
C VAL A 211 5.21 -26.78 17.01
N THR A 212 3.90 -26.67 16.86
CA THR A 212 3.28 -25.74 15.92
C THR A 212 3.16 -24.35 16.58
N VAL A 213 3.84 -23.36 16.03
CA VAL A 213 3.73 -21.97 16.46
C VAL A 213 2.74 -21.24 15.58
N THR A 214 1.79 -20.57 16.21
CA THR A 214 0.78 -19.74 15.52
C THR A 214 0.95 -18.28 15.89
N VAL A 215 1.02 -17.43 14.89
CA VAL A 215 1.03 -15.96 15.00
C VAL A 215 -0.32 -15.44 14.57
N ASN A 216 -1.02 -14.72 15.45
CA ASN A 216 -2.27 -14.08 15.15
C ASN A 216 -2.07 -12.55 15.14
N VAL A 217 -2.45 -11.91 14.05
CA VAL A 217 -2.47 -10.44 13.92
C VAL A 217 -3.91 -10.00 13.75
N THR A 218 -4.41 -9.22 14.69
CA THR A 218 -5.80 -8.74 14.70
C THR A 218 -5.86 -7.27 15.07
N GLY A 219 -6.97 -6.60 14.76
CA GLY A 219 -7.20 -5.20 15.17
C GLY A 219 -7.34 -4.24 13.99
N SER A 220 -7.09 -2.97 14.25
CA SER A 220 -7.07 -1.92 13.23
C SER A 220 -5.74 -1.95 12.45
N ALA A 221 -5.75 -1.49 11.22
CA ALA A 221 -4.52 -1.33 10.42
C ALA A 221 -3.54 -0.33 11.06
N THR A 222 -4.05 0.63 11.82
CA THR A 222 -3.25 1.64 12.54
C THR A 222 -2.76 1.18 13.92
N ASP A 223 -3.42 0.15 14.51
CA ASP A 223 -3.07 -0.42 15.81
C ASP A 223 -3.27 -1.94 15.80
N PRO A 224 -2.40 -2.70 15.12
CA PRO A 224 -2.49 -4.15 15.06
C PRO A 224 -2.00 -4.78 16.37
N ARG A 225 -2.73 -5.79 16.86
CA ARG A 225 -2.33 -6.67 17.97
C ARG A 225 -1.75 -7.96 17.44
N ILE A 226 -0.56 -8.28 17.90
CA ILE A 226 0.12 -9.53 17.58
C ILE A 226 0.11 -10.40 18.82
N THR A 227 -0.40 -11.63 18.67
CA THR A 227 -0.38 -12.65 19.73
C THR A 227 0.23 -13.93 19.21
N PHE A 228 0.92 -14.64 20.09
CA PHE A 228 1.59 -15.91 19.79
C PHE A 228 0.94 -17.01 20.59
N SER A 229 0.79 -18.18 19.99
CA SER A 229 0.35 -19.40 20.65
C SER A 229 1.11 -20.59 20.09
N SER A 230 1.12 -21.70 20.82
CA SER A 230 1.78 -22.93 20.38
C SER A 230 0.98 -24.17 20.76
N THR A 231 1.16 -25.23 19.97
CA THR A 231 0.64 -26.55 20.26
C THR A 231 1.79 -27.57 20.17
N PRO A 232 2.15 -28.29 21.28
CA PRO A 232 1.60 -28.16 22.64
C PRO A 232 1.85 -26.79 23.28
N GLY A 233 0.99 -26.42 24.22
CA GLY A 233 0.99 -25.07 24.82
C GLY A 233 2.28 -24.76 25.58
N LEU A 234 3.03 -23.78 25.10
CA LEU A 234 4.18 -23.19 25.78
C LEU A 234 3.81 -21.82 26.34
N PRO A 235 4.45 -21.36 27.44
CA PRO A 235 4.28 -19.97 27.90
C PRO A 235 4.61 -18.97 26.80
N GLN A 236 3.82 -17.90 26.70
CA GLN A 236 3.93 -16.91 25.61
C GLN A 236 5.31 -16.25 25.52
N ASP A 237 5.97 -16.04 26.64
CA ASP A 237 7.33 -15.52 26.75
C ASP A 237 8.36 -16.46 26.07
N ARG A 238 8.18 -17.78 26.13
CA ARG A 238 9.03 -18.73 25.43
C ARG A 238 8.76 -18.80 23.94
N VAL A 239 7.50 -18.74 23.53
CA VAL A 239 7.13 -18.75 22.11
C VAL A 239 7.71 -17.55 21.37
N ALA A 240 7.72 -16.37 22.01
CA ALA A 240 8.31 -15.17 21.46
C ALA A 240 9.86 -15.23 21.46
N PHE A 241 10.47 -15.82 22.47
CA PHE A 241 11.93 -15.87 22.64
C PHE A 241 12.60 -16.92 21.74
N ASP A 242 12.08 -18.12 21.64
CA ASP A 242 12.64 -19.18 20.78
C ASP A 242 12.57 -18.79 19.28
N GLY A 243 11.56 -18.00 18.89
CA GLY A 243 11.50 -17.40 17.56
C GLY A 243 12.55 -16.31 17.33
N ALA A 244 12.96 -15.59 18.38
CA ALA A 244 13.91 -14.48 18.29
C ALA A 244 15.39 -14.90 18.52
N GLU A 245 15.66 -15.84 19.42
CA GLU A 245 17.05 -16.19 19.77
C GLU A 245 17.77 -17.04 18.70
N ARG A 246 17.06 -17.82 17.92
CA ARG A 246 17.67 -18.52 16.77
C ARG A 246 17.91 -17.60 15.56
N ALA A 247 17.30 -16.42 15.54
CA ALA A 247 17.56 -15.41 14.51
C ALA A 247 18.79 -14.53 14.82
N VAL A 248 19.25 -14.48 16.07
CA VAL A 248 20.39 -13.67 16.50
C VAL A 248 21.51 -14.59 16.99
N GLY A 249 22.00 -15.42 16.11
CA GLY A 249 23.29 -16.11 16.26
C GLY A 249 24.44 -15.14 16.04
N ALA A 250 24.57 -14.14 16.89
CA ALA A 250 25.81 -13.38 17.03
C ALA A 250 25.78 -12.59 18.35
N CYS A 251 26.60 -13.03 19.26
CA CYS A 251 26.96 -12.29 20.47
C CYS A 251 27.37 -10.84 20.10
N GLY A 252 26.59 -9.84 20.46
CA GLY A 252 26.91 -8.44 20.18
C GLY A 252 26.19 -7.49 21.13
N SER A 253 26.96 -7.01 22.12
CA SER A 253 26.77 -5.83 22.95
C SER A 253 25.71 -5.84 24.06
N HIS A 254 26.20 -6.12 25.23
CA HIS A 254 25.66 -5.67 26.53
C HIS A 254 25.38 -4.17 26.52
N SER A 255 24.16 -3.80 26.94
CA SER A 255 23.96 -2.62 27.80
C SER A 255 22.69 -2.83 28.63
N GLN A 256 22.94 -3.05 29.89
CA GLN A 256 22.12 -2.71 31.06
C GLN A 256 20.66 -3.21 31.14
N LEU A 257 20.47 -4.23 31.91
CA LEU A 257 19.26 -4.38 32.71
C LEU A 257 19.66 -4.67 34.17
N HIS A 258 19.24 -3.77 35.05
CA HIS A 258 19.38 -3.85 36.49
C HIS A 258 18.53 -5.00 37.07
N HIS A 259 19.18 -5.76 37.97
CA HIS A 259 18.68 -6.52 39.11
C HIS A 259 17.23 -7.01 39.14
N ALA A 260 17.11 -8.33 39.01
CA ALA A 260 16.25 -9.11 39.90
C ALA A 260 17.01 -10.38 40.33
N GLN A 261 17.20 -10.53 41.61
CA GLN A 261 17.81 -11.67 42.28
C GLN A 261 16.93 -12.93 42.09
N ASN A 262 17.51 -14.03 41.58
CA ASN A 262 17.49 -15.35 42.20
C ASN A 262 18.21 -16.38 41.35
N GLY A 263 19.21 -16.94 41.94
CA GLY A 263 19.73 -18.29 41.91
C GLY A 263 19.83 -19.03 40.58
N GLY A 264 21.07 -19.22 40.06
CA GLY A 264 21.38 -20.47 39.42
C GLY A 264 22.04 -20.43 38.03
N ARG A 265 23.35 -20.61 38.06
CA ARG A 265 24.24 -21.10 37.00
C ARG A 265 24.71 -20.09 35.93
N ASP A 266 25.93 -19.63 36.17
CA ASP A 266 26.81 -18.99 35.18
C ASP A 266 27.03 -19.87 33.94
N VAL A 267 26.59 -19.41 32.79
CA VAL A 267 27.02 -19.89 31.49
C VAL A 267 28.09 -18.95 30.97
N ARG A 268 29.34 -19.37 31.09
CA ARG A 268 30.51 -18.64 30.55
C ARG A 268 30.59 -18.83 29.04
N CYS A 269 30.55 -17.74 28.30
CA CYS A 269 30.91 -17.71 26.88
C CYS A 269 32.42 -17.95 26.70
N PRO A 270 32.84 -18.81 25.75
CA PRO A 270 34.25 -18.99 25.46
C PRO A 270 34.82 -17.78 24.68
N ARG A 271 35.94 -17.22 25.18
CA ARG A 271 36.74 -16.20 24.45
C ARG A 271 37.38 -16.86 23.23
N ARG A 272 37.15 -16.26 22.05
CA ARG A 272 37.98 -16.53 20.87
C ARG A 272 39.35 -15.90 21.03
N ARG A 273 40.36 -16.66 20.74
CA ARG A 273 41.75 -16.20 20.46
C ARG A 273 41.78 -15.63 19.05
#